data_445a0a4a970ca9d8ca34bc8630f45df1
#
_entry.id   445a0a4a970ca9d8ca34bc8630f45df1
#
_cell.length_a   1.000
_cell.length_b   1.000
_cell.length_c   1.000
_cell.angle_alpha   90.00
_cell.angle_beta   90.00
_cell.angle_gamma   90.00
#
_symmetry.space_group_name_H-M   'P 1'
#
loop_
_entity.id
_entity.type
_entity.pdbx_description
1 polymer ?
#
loop_
_entity_poly.entity_id
_entity_poly.type
_entity_poly.pdbx_seq_one_letter_code
_entity_poly.pdbx_strand_id
1 'polypeptide(L)'
;SHLPIGGPGSRSVITAHRGLATATMFSNLDQVQVGDTFTVETFGKVMTYRVRDTRVIAPEETDSLRAEVGEDLVTLITCTPLGINTHRIVVTGERITPTPERDLKAAGAAPTIPGFPWWAVIGGLGVVAIGGYVFRRGFVDSQIRESRN
;
A
#
# COMPACT_ATOMS: atom_id res chain seq x y z
N SER A 1 16.94 17.06 -6.75
CA SER A 1 16.39 16.33 -5.59
C SER A 1 17.42 16.27 -4.49
N HIS A 2 16.97 16.33 -3.25
CA HIS A 2 17.81 16.29 -2.05
C HIS A 2 17.63 14.93 -1.35
N LEU A 3 18.57 14.58 -0.48
CA LEU A 3 18.39 13.44 0.42
C LEU A 3 17.18 13.68 1.35
N PRO A 4 16.45 12.64 1.79
CA PRO A 4 15.25 12.80 2.62
C PRO A 4 15.60 13.07 4.09
N ILE A 5 16.37 14.15 4.33
CA ILE A 5 16.80 14.60 5.66
C ILE A 5 15.98 15.78 6.18
N GLY A 6 15.10 16.32 5.34
CA GLY A 6 14.27 17.50 5.60
C GLY A 6 15.06 18.80 5.67
N GLY A 7 14.36 19.91 5.66
CA GLY A 7 14.90 21.26 5.82
C GLY A 7 14.29 22.27 4.86
N PRO A 8 14.29 23.57 5.21
CA PRO A 8 13.73 24.63 4.37
C PRO A 8 14.38 24.67 2.98
N GLY A 9 13.57 24.84 1.93
CA GLY A 9 14.03 24.88 0.54
C GLY A 9 14.45 23.51 -0.01
N SER A 10 14.13 22.40 0.69
CA SER A 10 14.44 21.07 0.23
C SER A 10 13.22 20.37 -0.38
N ARG A 11 13.43 19.59 -1.45
CA ARG A 11 12.47 18.62 -1.95
C ARG A 11 13.19 17.30 -2.19
N SER A 12 12.76 16.26 -1.46
CA SER A 12 13.21 14.90 -1.67
C SER A 12 12.18 14.16 -2.52
N VAL A 13 12.65 13.37 -3.48
CA VAL A 13 11.80 12.55 -4.35
C VAL A 13 12.09 11.09 -4.05
N ILE A 14 11.04 10.37 -3.63
CA ILE A 14 11.10 8.94 -3.32
C ILE A 14 10.26 8.19 -4.34
N THR A 15 10.89 7.28 -5.06
CA THR A 15 10.20 6.44 -6.06
C THR A 15 10.14 5.00 -5.61
N ALA A 16 9.01 4.34 -5.83
CA ALA A 16 8.87 2.92 -5.59
C ALA A 16 7.92 2.26 -6.60
N HIS A 17 8.04 0.96 -6.73
CA HIS A 17 7.19 0.17 -7.62
C HIS A 17 5.74 0.09 -7.12
N ARG A 18 4.84 -0.16 -8.06
CA ARG A 18 3.44 -0.47 -7.82
C ARG A 18 3.12 -1.87 -8.34
N GLY A 19 2.39 -2.67 -7.50
CA GLY A 19 1.89 -3.97 -7.92
C GLY A 19 2.92 -5.09 -7.96
N LEU A 20 3.99 -5.01 -7.18
CA LEU A 20 4.89 -6.14 -6.96
C LEU A 20 4.20 -7.22 -6.14
N ALA A 21 4.28 -8.48 -6.60
CA ALA A 21 3.65 -9.62 -5.91
C ALA A 21 4.24 -9.89 -4.51
N THR A 22 5.48 -9.48 -4.27
CA THR A 22 6.24 -9.77 -3.05
C THR A 22 6.35 -8.61 -2.07
N ALA A 23 5.91 -7.39 -2.47
CA ALA A 23 6.03 -6.20 -1.62
C ALA A 23 4.92 -5.18 -1.93
N THR A 24 4.35 -4.57 -0.89
CA THR A 24 3.30 -3.56 -1.01
C THR A 24 3.83 -2.26 -1.62
N MET A 25 5.02 -1.82 -1.21
CA MET A 25 5.63 -0.56 -1.66
C MET A 25 4.60 0.57 -1.84
N PHE A 26 4.53 1.22 -3.02
CA PHE A 26 3.57 2.27 -3.33
C PHE A 26 2.31 1.77 -4.07
N SER A 27 1.92 0.51 -3.87
CA SER A 27 0.75 -0.09 -4.54
C SER A 27 -0.55 0.66 -4.27
N ASN A 28 -0.69 1.25 -3.09
CA ASN A 28 -1.90 1.97 -2.65
C ASN A 28 -1.75 3.51 -2.74
N LEU A 29 -0.72 4.02 -3.43
CA LEU A 29 -0.49 5.47 -3.53
C LEU A 29 -1.63 6.20 -4.26
N ASP A 30 -2.41 5.50 -5.07
CA ASP A 30 -3.62 6.00 -5.74
C ASP A 30 -4.80 6.28 -4.79
N GLN A 31 -4.77 5.75 -3.58
CA GLN A 31 -5.82 5.95 -2.56
C GLN A 31 -5.53 7.14 -1.65
N VAL A 32 -4.32 7.70 -1.72
CA VAL A 32 -3.88 8.81 -0.88
C VAL A 32 -4.60 10.10 -1.30
N GLN A 33 -5.12 10.81 -0.29
CA GLN A 33 -5.88 12.05 -0.48
C GLN A 33 -5.15 13.25 0.15
N VAL A 34 -5.50 14.45 -0.33
CA VAL A 34 -5.02 15.70 0.29
C VAL A 34 -5.50 15.76 1.74
N GLY A 35 -4.56 16.04 2.65
CA GLY A 35 -4.79 16.06 4.10
C GLY A 35 -4.29 14.81 4.82
N ASP A 36 -4.09 13.68 4.12
CA ASP A 36 -3.48 12.48 4.69
C ASP A 36 -2.04 12.78 5.17
N THR A 37 -1.53 11.93 6.06
CA THR A 37 -0.18 12.08 6.57
C THR A 37 0.63 10.81 6.32
N PHE A 38 1.92 11.01 6.06
CA PHE A 38 2.90 9.92 5.99
C PHE A 38 4.18 10.31 6.72
N THR A 39 4.97 9.32 7.10
CA THR A 39 6.25 9.52 7.77
C THR A 39 7.41 9.08 6.89
N VAL A 40 8.51 9.81 7.00
CA VAL A 40 9.80 9.43 6.44
C VAL A 40 10.76 9.26 7.61
N GLU A 41 11.33 8.07 7.73
CA GLU A 41 12.34 7.75 8.72
C GLU A 41 13.69 7.61 8.03
N THR A 42 14.65 8.40 8.48
CA THR A 42 16.02 8.38 7.95
C THR A 42 17.02 8.72 9.03
N PHE A 43 18.09 7.94 9.15
CA PHE A 43 19.13 8.12 10.19
C PHE A 43 18.57 8.25 11.61
N GLY A 44 17.52 7.50 11.96
CA GLY A 44 16.86 7.55 13.26
C GLY A 44 16.01 8.80 13.51
N LYS A 45 15.84 9.67 12.51
CA LYS A 45 14.98 10.84 12.57
C LYS A 45 13.66 10.55 11.88
N VAL A 46 12.56 10.76 12.60
CA VAL A 46 11.19 10.62 12.07
C VAL A 46 10.67 11.98 11.65
N MET A 47 10.17 12.07 10.46
CA MET A 47 9.65 13.28 9.84
C MET A 47 8.25 13.03 9.32
N THR A 48 7.25 13.80 9.76
CA THR A 48 5.87 13.70 9.31
C THR A 48 5.58 14.75 8.26
N TYR A 49 4.92 14.33 7.21
CA TYR A 49 4.47 15.16 6.10
C TYR A 49 2.97 15.03 5.93
N ARG A 50 2.31 16.15 5.63
CA ARG A 50 0.89 16.18 5.24
C ARG A 50 0.80 16.31 3.74
N VAL A 51 0.00 15.48 3.12
CA VAL A 51 -0.28 15.55 1.67
C VAL A 51 -0.98 16.86 1.35
N ARG A 52 -0.35 17.69 0.54
CA ARG A 52 -0.91 18.95 0.05
C ARG A 52 -1.41 18.86 -1.39
N ASP A 53 -0.88 17.91 -2.17
CA ASP A 53 -1.22 17.76 -3.57
C ASP A 53 -1.05 16.30 -4.04
N THR A 54 -1.96 15.86 -4.91
CA THR A 54 -1.88 14.57 -5.59
C THR A 54 -2.30 14.75 -7.04
N ARG A 55 -1.49 14.25 -7.97
CA ARG A 55 -1.73 14.38 -9.41
C ARG A 55 -1.19 13.19 -10.20
N VAL A 56 -1.70 13.02 -11.40
CA VAL A 56 -1.15 12.07 -12.39
C VAL A 56 -0.51 12.87 -13.52
N ILE A 57 0.74 12.58 -13.81
CA ILE A 57 1.54 13.31 -14.82
C ILE A 57 2.13 12.35 -15.86
N ALA A 58 2.50 12.86 -17.01
CA ALA A 58 3.33 12.14 -17.97
C ALA A 58 4.77 11.99 -17.43
N PRO A 59 5.53 10.95 -17.82
CA PRO A 59 6.88 10.71 -17.31
C PRO A 59 7.86 11.87 -17.56
N GLU A 60 7.61 12.67 -18.58
CA GLU A 60 8.45 13.79 -19.01
C GLU A 60 8.18 15.08 -18.20
N GLU A 61 7.05 15.16 -17.50
CA GLU A 61 6.64 16.35 -16.73
C GLU A 61 7.35 16.45 -15.39
N THR A 62 8.65 16.74 -15.41
CA THR A 62 9.51 16.81 -14.21
C THR A 62 9.57 18.19 -13.56
N ASP A 63 9.08 19.24 -14.22
CA ASP A 63 9.13 20.62 -13.70
C ASP A 63 8.38 20.79 -12.38
N SER A 64 7.33 20.04 -12.17
CA SER A 64 6.55 20.01 -10.93
C SER A 64 7.31 19.41 -9.74
N LEU A 65 8.49 18.84 -9.96
CA LEU A 65 9.32 18.20 -8.93
C LEU A 65 10.45 19.12 -8.42
N ARG A 66 10.48 20.39 -8.83
CA ARG A 66 11.47 21.36 -8.36
C ARG A 66 11.23 21.73 -6.90
N ALA A 67 12.32 22.01 -6.18
CA ALA A 67 12.26 22.53 -4.82
C ALA A 67 11.59 23.91 -4.81
N GLU A 68 10.81 24.18 -3.76
CA GLU A 68 10.17 25.47 -3.52
C GLU A 68 10.93 26.21 -2.41
N VAL A 69 11.13 27.51 -2.59
CA VAL A 69 11.90 28.32 -1.66
C VAL A 69 11.22 28.35 -0.29
N GLY A 70 11.97 27.97 0.74
CA GLY A 70 11.49 27.98 2.12
C GLY A 70 10.67 26.75 2.54
N GLU A 71 10.21 25.93 1.59
CA GLU A 71 9.40 24.74 1.85
C GLU A 71 10.27 23.50 2.16
N ASP A 72 9.76 22.62 3.02
CA ASP A 72 10.32 21.28 3.27
C ASP A 72 9.35 20.25 2.71
N LEU A 73 9.66 19.72 1.53
CA LEU A 73 8.77 18.89 0.74
C LEU A 73 9.34 17.48 0.52
N VAL A 74 8.45 16.50 0.56
CA VAL A 74 8.71 15.16 0.07
C VAL A 74 7.70 14.80 -1.00
N THR A 75 8.17 14.27 -2.11
CA THR A 75 7.34 13.81 -3.22
C THR A 75 7.49 12.31 -3.38
N LEU A 76 6.37 11.58 -3.33
CA LEU A 76 6.28 10.15 -3.56
C LEU A 76 5.80 9.90 -4.98
N ILE A 77 6.48 9.01 -5.71
CA ILE A 77 6.17 8.74 -7.13
C ILE A 77 6.05 7.24 -7.38
N THR A 78 5.02 6.85 -8.11
CA THR A 78 4.86 5.48 -8.61
C THR A 78 4.26 5.47 -10.01
N CYS A 79 4.32 4.30 -10.68
CA CYS A 79 3.77 4.12 -12.03
C CYS A 79 2.26 3.89 -12.02
N THR A 80 1.58 4.32 -13.08
CA THR A 80 0.14 4.10 -13.32
C THR A 80 -0.17 4.14 -14.83
N PRO A 81 -1.26 3.50 -15.34
CA PRO A 81 -2.03 2.43 -14.69
C PRO A 81 -1.19 1.19 -14.42
N LEU A 82 -1.67 0.34 -13.50
CA LEU A 82 -0.97 -0.89 -13.12
C LEU A 82 -0.74 -1.79 -14.35
N GLY A 83 0.50 -2.23 -14.55
CA GLY A 83 0.91 -3.08 -15.68
C GLY A 83 1.15 -2.33 -17.00
N ILE A 84 0.57 -1.13 -17.22
CA ILE A 84 0.77 -0.30 -18.43
C ILE A 84 1.89 0.72 -18.21
N ASN A 85 1.88 1.39 -17.03
CA ASN A 85 2.96 2.27 -16.54
C ASN A 85 3.25 3.52 -17.42
N THR A 86 2.26 4.01 -18.17
CA THR A 86 2.40 5.16 -19.08
C THR A 86 2.47 6.51 -18.36
N HIS A 87 1.97 6.57 -17.12
CA HIS A 87 1.92 7.79 -16.32
C HIS A 87 2.54 7.58 -14.95
N ARG A 88 2.62 8.66 -14.16
CA ARG A 88 3.13 8.65 -12.79
C ARG A 88 2.10 9.26 -11.86
N ILE A 89 1.80 8.56 -10.75
CA ILE A 89 1.12 9.18 -9.62
C ILE A 89 2.19 9.92 -8.82
N VAL A 90 1.93 11.18 -8.53
CA VAL A 90 2.80 12.08 -7.78
C VAL A 90 2.03 12.60 -6.58
N VAL A 91 2.51 12.30 -5.38
CA VAL A 91 1.96 12.77 -4.11
C VAL A 91 2.98 13.67 -3.45
N THR A 92 2.66 14.92 -3.21
CA THR A 92 3.55 15.89 -2.55
C THR A 92 3.06 16.15 -1.14
N GLY A 93 3.94 15.91 -0.18
CA GLY A 93 3.74 16.22 1.23
C GLY A 93 4.60 17.39 1.69
N GLU A 94 4.03 18.22 2.55
CA GLU A 94 4.66 19.33 3.25
C GLU A 94 4.94 18.94 4.69
N ARG A 95 6.09 19.35 5.21
CA ARG A 95 6.54 19.03 6.55
C ARG A 95 5.61 19.55 7.64
N ILE A 96 5.24 18.66 8.60
CA ILE A 96 4.60 19.04 9.85
C ILE A 96 5.67 19.23 10.93
N THR A 97 5.72 20.40 11.53
CA THR A 97 6.62 20.68 12.66
C THR A 97 5.83 21.25 13.83
N PRO A 98 6.04 20.70 15.05
CA PRO A 98 6.87 19.56 15.41
C PRO A 98 6.27 18.23 14.91
N THR A 99 7.11 17.20 14.77
CA THR A 99 6.64 15.83 14.45
C THR A 99 5.67 15.35 15.54
N PRO A 100 4.46 14.86 15.21
CA PRO A 100 3.50 14.37 16.19
C PRO A 100 4.06 13.23 17.05
N GLU A 101 3.76 13.23 18.36
CA GLU A 101 4.26 12.20 19.28
C GLU A 101 3.86 10.78 18.90
N ARG A 102 2.66 10.59 18.32
CA ARG A 102 2.20 9.29 17.84
C ARG A 102 3.14 8.69 16.79
N ASP A 103 3.67 9.55 15.90
CA ASP A 103 4.54 9.15 14.81
C ASP A 103 5.96 8.85 15.33
N LEU A 104 6.42 9.59 16.34
CA LEU A 104 7.66 9.30 17.05
C LEU A 104 7.61 7.96 17.79
N LYS A 105 6.46 7.61 18.40
CA LYS A 105 6.26 6.33 19.09
C LYS A 105 6.11 5.16 18.14
N ALA A 106 5.64 5.40 16.90
CA ALA A 106 5.50 4.40 15.86
C ALA A 106 6.80 4.16 15.07
N ALA A 107 7.85 4.95 15.35
CA ALA A 107 9.13 4.85 14.65
C ALA A 107 9.73 3.44 14.75
N GLY A 108 10.25 2.93 13.64
CA GLY A 108 10.83 1.59 13.57
C GLY A 108 9.81 0.43 13.63
N ALA A 109 8.52 0.70 13.77
CA ALA A 109 7.50 -0.34 13.71
C ALA A 109 7.37 -0.89 12.28
N ALA A 110 7.39 -2.22 12.17
CA ALA A 110 7.11 -2.85 10.87
C ALA A 110 5.69 -2.50 10.40
N PRO A 111 5.48 -2.22 9.10
CA PRO A 111 4.14 -1.93 8.59
C PRO A 111 3.22 -3.13 8.82
N THR A 112 2.00 -2.87 9.33
CA THR A 112 0.97 -3.89 9.49
C THR A 112 0.43 -4.24 8.11
N ILE A 113 1.04 -5.21 7.45
CA ILE A 113 0.54 -5.74 6.19
C ILE A 113 -0.57 -6.74 6.53
N PRO A 114 -1.80 -6.59 6.01
CA PRO A 114 -2.85 -7.59 6.19
C PRO A 114 -2.33 -8.94 5.70
N GLY A 115 -2.21 -9.91 6.61
CA GLY A 115 -1.80 -11.26 6.27
C GLY A 115 -2.79 -11.93 5.31
N PHE A 116 -2.33 -12.93 4.56
CA PHE A 116 -3.21 -13.74 3.72
C PHE A 116 -4.33 -14.35 4.59
N PRO A 117 -5.62 -14.28 4.17
CA PRO A 117 -6.75 -14.70 4.99
C PRO A 117 -6.85 -16.24 5.06
N TRP A 118 -5.92 -16.86 5.75
CA TRP A 118 -5.85 -18.32 5.93
C TRP A 118 -7.14 -18.92 6.49
N TRP A 119 -7.88 -18.14 7.30
CA TRP A 119 -9.18 -18.55 7.83
C TRP A 119 -10.20 -18.82 6.72
N ALA A 120 -10.16 -18.04 5.62
CA ALA A 120 -11.06 -18.25 4.46
C ALA A 120 -10.68 -19.51 3.69
N VAL A 121 -9.38 -19.81 3.57
CA VAL A 121 -8.91 -21.06 2.94
C VAL A 121 -9.31 -22.27 3.76
N ILE A 122 -9.07 -22.24 5.08
CA ILE A 122 -9.43 -23.33 5.97
C ILE A 122 -10.95 -23.54 5.99
N GLY A 123 -11.74 -22.45 6.08
CA GLY A 123 -13.19 -22.49 5.98
C GLY A 123 -13.69 -23.06 4.67
N GLY A 124 -13.12 -22.63 3.54
CA GLY A 124 -13.44 -23.15 2.21
C GLY A 124 -13.15 -24.63 2.07
N LEU A 125 -11.99 -25.10 2.52
CA LEU A 125 -11.63 -26.52 2.54
C LEU A 125 -12.58 -27.34 3.42
N GLY A 126 -12.98 -26.80 4.58
CA GLY A 126 -13.96 -27.42 5.47
C GLY A 126 -15.32 -27.61 4.78
N VAL A 127 -15.82 -26.59 4.09
CA VAL A 127 -17.10 -26.66 3.34
C VAL A 127 -17.02 -27.71 2.23
N VAL A 128 -15.92 -27.75 1.46
CA VAL A 128 -15.70 -28.75 0.42
C VAL A 128 -15.64 -30.17 0.99
N ALA A 129 -14.95 -30.38 2.10
CA ALA A 129 -14.85 -31.67 2.78
C ALA A 129 -16.21 -32.17 3.28
N ILE A 130 -16.99 -31.29 3.94
CA ILE A 130 -18.34 -31.61 4.44
C ILE A 130 -19.28 -31.91 3.25
N GLY A 131 -19.26 -31.08 2.20
CA GLY A 131 -20.07 -31.27 1.00
C GLY A 131 -19.74 -32.60 0.29
N GLY A 132 -18.47 -32.92 0.17
CA GLY A 132 -18.01 -34.21 -0.37
C GLY A 132 -18.42 -35.40 0.48
N TYR A 133 -18.35 -35.27 1.81
CA TYR A 133 -18.81 -36.32 2.72
C TYR A 133 -20.32 -36.58 2.62
N VAL A 134 -21.14 -35.50 2.62
CA VAL A 134 -22.60 -35.59 2.48
C VAL A 134 -23.00 -36.17 1.13
N PHE A 135 -22.36 -35.71 0.06
CA PHE A 135 -22.59 -36.24 -1.29
C PHE A 135 -22.27 -37.74 -1.37
N ARG A 136 -21.12 -38.15 -0.83
CA ARG A 136 -20.73 -39.59 -0.82
C ARG A 136 -21.70 -40.44 0.01
N ARG A 137 -22.16 -39.94 1.17
CA ARG A 137 -23.17 -40.66 1.97
C ARG A 137 -24.51 -40.79 1.24
N GLY A 138 -24.99 -39.72 0.60
CA GLY A 138 -26.22 -39.75 -0.19
C GLY A 138 -26.13 -40.72 -1.35
N PHE A 139 -24.97 -40.85 -2.00
CA PHE A 139 -24.75 -41.79 -3.10
C PHE A 139 -24.73 -43.24 -2.63
N VAL A 140 -24.14 -43.53 -1.48
CA VAL A 140 -24.12 -44.86 -0.88
C VAL A 140 -25.52 -45.31 -0.42
N ASP A 141 -26.30 -44.42 0.18
CA ASP A 141 -27.67 -44.72 0.62
C ASP A 141 -28.62 -44.96 -0.57
N SER A 142 -28.43 -44.30 -1.70
CA SER A 142 -29.24 -44.57 -2.90
C SER A 142 -28.97 -45.95 -3.50
N GLN A 143 -27.72 -46.39 -3.51
CA GLN A 143 -27.32 -47.72 -3.98
C GLN A 143 -27.88 -48.86 -3.11
N ILE A 144 -27.89 -48.66 -1.79
CA ILE A 144 -28.44 -49.67 -0.85
C ILE A 144 -29.98 -49.79 -1.01
N ARG A 145 -30.66 -48.70 -1.36
CA ARG A 145 -32.09 -48.68 -1.61
C ARG A 145 -32.48 -49.45 -2.91
N GLU A 146 -31.67 -49.32 -3.94
CA GLU A 146 -31.89 -49.97 -5.23
C GLU A 146 -31.65 -51.48 -5.17
N SER A 147 -30.74 -51.97 -4.33
CA SER A 147 -30.44 -53.38 -4.13
C SER A 147 -31.48 -54.14 -3.25
N ARG A 148 -32.43 -53.42 -2.64
CA ARG A 148 -33.47 -54.00 -1.76
C ARG A 148 -34.86 -54.14 -2.41
N ASN A 149 -35.01 -53.69 -3.65
CA ASN A 149 -36.23 -53.92 -4.48
C ASN A 149 -35.95 -54.97 -5.57
#